data_c1d833efac9ed184740fc5759bafa96d
#
_entry.id   c1d833efac9ed184740fc5759bafa96d
#
_cell.length_a   1.000
_cell.length_b   1.000
_cell.length_c   1.000
_cell.angle_alpha   90.00
_cell.angle_beta   90.00
_cell.angle_gamma   90.00
#
_symmetry.space_group_name_H-M   'P 1'
#
loop_
_entity.id
_entity.type
_entity.pdbx_description
1 polymer ?
#
loop_
_entity_poly.entity_id
_entity_poly.type
_entity_poly.pdbx_seq_one_letter_code
_entity_poly.pdbx_strand_id
1 'polypeptide(L)'
;MPAHKVYEDARAFAFLDIMPRAPGHTLVIPKVPARNMLDIKPDDLATLIKSTQIVARAAMKAFAADGLTIQQFNEPAGGQVVFHLHIHVIPRKIGISLKPAASFKEEQSVLADHAQKIAAAIQSG
;
A
#
# COMPACT_ATOMS: atom_id res chain seq x y z
N MET A 1 9.41 14.22 -5.72
CA MET A 1 10.21 13.15 -5.16
C MET A 1 9.81 11.83 -5.80
N PRO A 2 10.75 11.01 -6.31
CA PRO A 2 10.38 9.75 -6.91
C PRO A 2 9.78 8.80 -5.87
N ALA A 3 8.77 8.05 -6.29
CA ALA A 3 8.13 7.07 -5.44
C ALA A 3 9.03 5.82 -5.29
N HIS A 4 8.96 5.19 -4.13
CA HIS A 4 9.65 3.92 -3.87
C HIS A 4 8.72 2.78 -4.33
N LYS A 5 8.80 2.47 -5.62
CA LYS A 5 7.94 1.48 -6.26
C LYS A 5 8.22 0.08 -5.73
N VAL A 6 7.16 -0.68 -5.44
CA VAL A 6 7.25 -2.09 -5.06
C VAL A 6 6.66 -3.02 -6.13
N TYR A 7 5.69 -2.54 -6.90
CA TYR A 7 5.01 -3.35 -7.91
C TYR A 7 4.32 -2.46 -8.94
N GLU A 8 4.27 -2.92 -10.17
CA GLU A 8 3.53 -2.24 -11.22
C GLU A 8 3.08 -3.25 -12.26
N ASP A 9 1.83 -3.11 -12.72
CA ASP A 9 1.32 -3.85 -13.87
C ASP A 9 0.58 -2.86 -14.80
N ALA A 10 -0.12 -3.38 -15.81
CA ALA A 10 -0.81 -2.52 -16.77
C ALA A 10 -1.93 -1.68 -16.14
N ARG A 11 -2.43 -2.09 -14.98
CA ARG A 11 -3.63 -1.50 -14.35
C ARG A 11 -3.39 -0.86 -13.00
N ALA A 12 -2.28 -1.19 -12.32
CA ALA A 12 -2.03 -0.74 -10.96
C ALA A 12 -0.58 -0.35 -10.74
N PHE A 13 -0.37 0.51 -9.74
CA PHE A 13 0.95 0.94 -9.30
C PHE A 13 0.98 0.89 -7.78
N ALA A 14 2.02 0.29 -7.21
CA ALA A 14 2.18 0.20 -5.76
C ALA A 14 3.52 0.77 -5.32
N PHE A 15 3.50 1.58 -4.27
CA PHE A 15 4.67 2.27 -3.75
C PHE A 15 4.55 2.45 -2.24
N LEU A 16 5.69 2.64 -1.58
CA LEU A 16 5.69 2.82 -0.13
C LEU A 16 5.15 4.19 0.28
N ASP A 17 4.44 4.21 1.40
CA ASP A 17 4.07 5.45 2.06
C ASP A 17 5.34 6.02 2.70
N ILE A 18 5.68 7.28 2.41
CA ILE A 18 6.86 7.93 2.99
C ILE A 18 6.67 8.29 4.47
N MET A 19 5.43 8.25 4.94
CA MET A 19 5.07 8.43 6.35
C MET A 19 4.41 7.15 6.86
N PRO A 20 5.18 6.03 6.95
CA PRO A 20 4.59 4.72 7.23
C PRO A 20 4.06 4.65 8.66
N ARG A 21 2.92 3.98 8.81
CA ARG A 21 2.36 3.66 10.12
C ARG A 21 2.99 2.38 10.69
N ALA A 22 3.67 1.61 9.84
CA ALA A 22 4.49 0.46 10.20
C ALA A 22 5.48 0.22 9.07
N PRO A 23 6.61 -0.47 9.34
CA PRO A 23 7.54 -0.83 8.26
C PRO A 23 6.84 -1.60 7.14
N GLY A 24 7.07 -1.18 5.90
CA GLY A 24 6.46 -1.83 4.74
C GLY A 24 5.07 -1.33 4.36
N HIS A 25 4.58 -0.27 5.01
CA HIS A 25 3.29 0.35 4.68
C HIS A 25 3.29 0.76 3.21
N THR A 26 2.47 0.10 2.40
CA THR A 26 2.41 0.27 0.95
C THR A 26 1.05 0.82 0.54
N LEU A 27 1.05 1.64 -0.51
CA LEU A 27 -0.16 2.15 -1.13
C LEU A 27 -0.30 1.52 -2.51
N VAL A 28 -1.50 1.05 -2.83
CA VAL A 28 -1.82 0.47 -4.15
C VAL A 28 -2.86 1.36 -4.80
N ILE A 29 -2.55 1.88 -5.98
CA ILE A 29 -3.44 2.77 -6.72
C ILE A 29 -3.78 2.20 -8.10
N PRO A 30 -4.99 2.48 -8.62
CA PRO A 30 -5.30 2.16 -10.01
C PRO A 30 -4.64 3.19 -10.92
N LYS A 31 -4.32 2.78 -12.16
CA LYS A 31 -3.83 3.71 -13.17
C LYS A 31 -4.95 4.53 -13.79
N VAL A 32 -6.20 4.04 -13.73
CA VAL A 32 -7.36 4.84 -14.15
C VAL A 32 -7.66 5.90 -13.10
N PRO A 33 -8.13 7.09 -13.51
CA PRO A 33 -8.55 8.11 -12.54
C PRO A 33 -9.78 7.62 -11.77
N ALA A 34 -9.74 7.74 -10.44
CA ALA A 34 -10.87 7.43 -9.57
C ALA A 34 -10.68 8.20 -8.26
N ARG A 35 -11.74 8.84 -7.79
CA ARG A 35 -11.70 9.57 -6.53
C ARG A 35 -11.60 8.60 -5.35
N ASN A 36 -12.43 7.56 -5.35
CA ASN A 36 -12.46 6.54 -4.32
C ASN A 36 -13.25 5.31 -4.81
N MET A 37 -13.61 4.41 -3.89
CA MET A 37 -14.32 3.19 -4.23
C MET A 37 -15.71 3.44 -4.81
N LEU A 38 -16.31 4.59 -4.51
CA LEU A 38 -17.69 4.87 -4.91
C LEU A 38 -17.83 5.22 -6.39
N ASP A 39 -16.78 5.76 -7.02
CA ASP A 39 -16.84 6.18 -8.42
C ASP A 39 -16.03 5.33 -9.40
N ILE A 40 -15.19 4.43 -8.91
CA ILE A 40 -14.45 3.52 -9.78
C ILE A 40 -15.38 2.49 -10.40
N LYS A 41 -15.12 2.10 -11.65
CA LYS A 41 -15.90 1.04 -12.29
C LYS A 41 -15.66 -0.31 -11.60
N PRO A 42 -16.70 -1.15 -11.45
CA PRO A 42 -16.55 -2.44 -10.75
C PRO A 42 -15.45 -3.34 -11.33
N ASP A 43 -15.29 -3.39 -12.64
CA ASP A 43 -14.24 -4.21 -13.26
C ASP A 43 -12.84 -3.68 -12.93
N ASP A 44 -12.67 -2.37 -12.88
CA ASP A 44 -11.40 -1.75 -12.51
C ASP A 44 -11.10 -1.96 -11.04
N LEU A 45 -12.13 -1.93 -10.20
CA LEU A 45 -11.98 -2.24 -8.77
C LEU A 45 -11.55 -3.69 -8.56
N ALA A 46 -12.17 -4.63 -9.29
CA ALA A 46 -11.80 -6.04 -9.19
C ALA A 46 -10.34 -6.26 -9.57
N THR A 47 -9.87 -5.59 -10.62
CA THR A 47 -8.47 -5.66 -11.05
C THR A 47 -7.54 -5.07 -9.99
N LEU A 48 -7.93 -3.93 -9.39
CA LEU A 48 -7.16 -3.30 -8.33
C LEU A 48 -7.00 -4.22 -7.11
N ILE A 49 -8.07 -4.90 -6.71
CA ILE A 49 -8.04 -5.83 -5.58
C ILE A 49 -7.11 -7.01 -5.85
N LYS A 50 -7.08 -7.53 -7.09
CA LYS A 50 -6.15 -8.60 -7.46
C LYS A 50 -4.70 -8.14 -7.31
N SER A 51 -4.37 -6.94 -7.77
CA SER A 51 -3.02 -6.38 -7.61
C SER A 51 -2.70 -6.14 -6.14
N THR A 52 -3.66 -5.69 -5.36
CA THR A 52 -3.51 -5.51 -3.91
C THR A 52 -3.18 -6.83 -3.22
N GLN A 53 -3.82 -7.93 -3.62
CA GLN A 53 -3.53 -9.25 -3.05
C GLN A 53 -2.09 -9.68 -3.33
N ILE A 54 -1.57 -9.43 -4.53
CA ILE A 54 -0.18 -9.74 -4.87
C ILE A 54 0.77 -9.01 -3.92
N VAL A 55 0.54 -7.70 -3.73
CA VAL A 55 1.35 -6.87 -2.84
C VAL A 55 1.20 -7.32 -1.39
N ALA A 56 -0.02 -7.63 -0.96
CA ALA A 56 -0.30 -8.05 0.41
C ALA A 56 0.45 -9.34 0.77
N ARG A 57 0.41 -10.35 -0.11
CA ARG A 57 1.15 -11.61 0.10
C ARG A 57 2.66 -11.36 0.18
N ALA A 58 3.18 -10.50 -0.68
CA ALA A 58 4.60 -10.16 -0.69
C ALA A 58 5.01 -9.43 0.57
N ALA A 59 4.18 -8.51 1.06
CA ALA A 59 4.46 -7.76 2.28
C ALA A 59 4.49 -8.67 3.51
N MET A 60 3.59 -9.64 3.60
CA MET A 60 3.60 -10.64 4.66
C MET A 60 4.94 -11.38 4.71
N LYS A 61 5.39 -11.84 3.54
CA LYS A 61 6.65 -12.59 3.42
C LYS A 61 7.86 -11.71 3.69
N ALA A 62 7.91 -10.52 3.08
CA ALA A 62 9.08 -9.64 3.15
C ALA A 62 9.38 -9.18 4.58
N PHE A 63 8.37 -8.99 5.40
CA PHE A 63 8.51 -8.48 6.76
C PHE A 63 8.26 -9.55 7.82
N ALA A 64 8.08 -10.82 7.42
CA ALA A 64 7.71 -11.91 8.34
C ALA A 64 6.58 -11.46 9.26
N ALA A 65 5.57 -10.83 8.68
CA ALA A 65 4.49 -10.20 9.44
C ALA A 65 3.54 -11.25 10.02
N ASP A 66 2.92 -10.89 11.15
CA ASP A 66 1.91 -11.76 11.78
C ASP A 66 0.53 -11.57 11.16
N GLY A 67 0.32 -10.45 10.49
CA GLY A 67 -0.92 -10.15 9.80
C GLY A 67 -0.80 -8.88 8.99
N LEU A 68 -1.93 -8.46 8.40
CA LEU A 68 -2.01 -7.22 7.62
C LEU A 68 -3.24 -6.44 8.02
N THR A 69 -3.11 -5.12 7.98
CA THR A 69 -4.27 -4.23 7.99
C THR A 69 -4.43 -3.66 6.60
N ILE A 70 -5.62 -3.82 6.02
CA ILE A 70 -5.97 -3.23 4.73
C ILE A 70 -6.98 -2.14 5.01
N GLN A 71 -6.72 -0.92 4.51
CA GLN A 71 -7.57 0.24 4.74
C GLN A 71 -7.83 0.98 3.44
N GLN A 72 -9.04 1.52 3.31
CA GLN A 72 -9.41 2.38 2.21
C GLN A 72 -10.49 3.34 2.71
N PHE A 73 -10.37 4.63 2.38
CA PHE A 73 -11.25 5.66 2.91
C PHE A 73 -11.99 6.35 1.78
N ASN A 74 -13.30 6.59 1.99
CA ASN A 74 -14.18 7.23 1.01
C ASN A 74 -14.77 8.50 1.60
N GLU A 75 -14.48 9.65 0.99
CA GLU A 75 -14.93 10.99 1.34
C GLU A 75 -14.35 11.50 2.67
N PRO A 76 -14.35 12.81 2.89
CA PRO A 76 -13.74 13.38 4.11
C PRO A 76 -14.31 12.81 5.40
N ALA A 77 -15.62 12.59 5.46
CA ALA A 77 -16.26 12.02 6.64
C ALA A 77 -15.80 10.59 6.93
N GLY A 78 -15.34 9.87 5.90
CA GLY A 78 -14.78 8.53 6.03
C GLY A 78 -13.28 8.50 6.28
N GLY A 79 -12.64 9.67 6.35
CA GLY A 79 -11.21 9.77 6.60
C GLY A 79 -10.33 9.98 5.37
N GLN A 80 -10.94 10.21 4.20
CA GLN A 80 -10.18 10.43 2.97
C GLN A 80 -9.55 11.83 2.97
N VAL A 81 -8.24 11.91 2.76
CA VAL A 81 -7.51 13.18 2.67
C VAL A 81 -6.84 13.38 1.31
N VAL A 82 -6.53 12.31 0.58
CA VAL A 82 -6.01 12.37 -0.79
C VAL A 82 -7.10 11.82 -1.71
N PHE A 83 -7.47 12.59 -2.74
CA PHE A 83 -8.63 12.30 -3.57
C PHE A 83 -8.28 11.59 -4.87
N HIS A 84 -7.42 10.59 -4.73
CA HIS A 84 -7.17 9.55 -5.71
C HIS A 84 -7.24 8.23 -4.95
N LEU A 85 -8.05 7.29 -5.45
CA LEU A 85 -8.26 6.00 -4.77
C LEU A 85 -6.92 5.32 -4.47
N HIS A 86 -6.73 4.94 -3.22
CA HIS A 86 -5.56 4.18 -2.80
C HIS A 86 -5.93 3.22 -1.69
N ILE A 87 -5.34 2.02 -1.75
CA ILE A 87 -5.56 0.99 -0.75
C ILE A 87 -4.27 0.87 0.07
N HIS A 88 -4.39 0.99 1.38
CA HIS A 88 -3.28 0.83 2.31
C HIS A 88 -3.07 -0.65 2.60
N VAL A 89 -1.83 -1.12 2.47
CA VAL A 89 -1.40 -2.45 2.87
C VAL A 89 -0.36 -2.27 3.97
N ILE A 90 -0.70 -2.64 5.19
CA ILE A 90 0.14 -2.37 6.35
C ILE A 90 0.49 -3.67 7.06
N PRO A 91 1.77 -4.12 6.98
CA PRO A 91 2.21 -5.30 7.73
C PRO A 91 2.12 -5.06 9.24
N ARG A 92 1.65 -6.06 9.97
CA ARG A 92 1.45 -5.96 11.41
C ARG A 92 2.24 -7.02 12.17
N LYS A 93 2.69 -6.65 13.37
CA LYS A 93 3.31 -7.56 14.33
C LYS A 93 2.46 -7.59 15.59
N ILE A 94 2.32 -8.78 16.19
CA ILE A 94 1.60 -8.92 17.45
C ILE A 94 2.25 -8.02 18.50
N GLY A 95 1.43 -7.24 19.21
CA GLY A 95 1.89 -6.37 20.27
C GLY A 95 2.46 -5.02 19.82
N ILE A 96 2.56 -4.77 18.52
CA ILE A 96 3.06 -3.50 17.98
C ILE A 96 1.89 -2.69 17.43
N SER A 97 1.65 -1.51 18.02
CA SER A 97 0.61 -0.60 17.56
C SER A 97 1.05 0.16 16.32
N LEU A 98 0.08 0.55 15.48
CA LEU A 98 0.35 1.44 14.36
C LEU A 98 0.73 2.84 14.86
N LYS A 99 1.69 3.47 14.17
CA LYS A 99 1.94 4.90 14.38
C LYS A 99 0.73 5.69 13.92
N PRO A 100 0.44 6.85 14.53
CA PRO A 100 -0.60 7.75 14.00
C PRO A 100 -0.28 8.13 12.55
N ALA A 101 -1.32 8.34 11.75
CA ALA A 101 -1.16 8.73 10.36
C ALA A 101 -0.36 10.04 10.24
N ALA A 102 0.55 10.10 9.26
CA ALA A 102 1.36 11.27 8.95
C ALA A 102 2.17 11.81 10.14
N SER A 103 2.54 10.96 11.09
CA SER A 103 3.27 11.37 12.30
C SER A 103 4.79 11.16 12.22
N PHE A 104 5.26 10.38 11.22
CA PHE A 104 6.66 9.98 11.13
C PHE A 104 7.05 9.89 9.66
N LYS A 105 8.14 10.54 9.29
CA LYS A 105 8.68 10.46 7.94
C LYS A 105 9.90 9.55 7.95
N GLU A 106 9.84 8.48 7.15
CA GLU A 106 10.93 7.50 7.07
C GLU A 106 12.07 8.02 6.19
N GLU A 107 13.29 7.57 6.45
CA GLU A 107 14.46 7.91 5.66
C GLU A 107 14.43 7.21 4.30
N GLN A 108 14.97 7.87 3.28
CA GLN A 108 14.95 7.37 1.91
C GLN A 108 15.68 6.03 1.76
N SER A 109 16.78 5.84 2.47
CA SER A 109 17.55 4.59 2.42
C SER A 109 16.76 3.41 3.00
N VAL A 110 15.99 3.65 4.05
CA VAL A 110 15.13 2.62 4.66
C VAL A 110 13.98 2.29 3.73
N LEU A 111 13.35 3.29 3.13
CA LEU A 111 12.28 3.09 2.15
C LEU A 111 12.76 2.29 0.94
N ALA A 112 13.95 2.61 0.43
CA ALA A 112 14.54 1.89 -0.70
C ALA A 112 14.76 0.41 -0.36
N ASP A 113 15.25 0.12 0.84
CA ASP A 113 15.46 -1.25 1.31
C ASP A 113 14.13 -2.00 1.45
N HIS A 114 13.11 -1.37 2.05
CA HIS A 114 11.80 -1.97 2.22
C HIS A 114 11.12 -2.23 0.87
N ALA A 115 11.23 -1.30 -0.08
CA ALA A 115 10.67 -1.48 -1.41
C ALA A 115 11.32 -2.67 -2.13
N GLN A 116 12.63 -2.80 -2.01
CA GLN A 116 13.35 -3.92 -2.62
C GLN A 116 12.95 -5.26 -2.02
N LYS A 117 12.74 -5.32 -0.71
CA LYS A 117 12.32 -6.54 -0.03
C LYS A 117 10.95 -7.01 -0.53
N ILE A 118 10.01 -6.09 -0.68
CA ILE A 118 8.66 -6.43 -1.16
C ILE A 118 8.72 -6.85 -2.63
N ALA A 119 9.44 -6.10 -3.47
CA ALA A 119 9.59 -6.42 -4.88
C ALA A 119 10.22 -7.81 -5.08
N ALA A 120 11.25 -8.13 -4.30
CA ALA A 120 11.89 -9.43 -4.34
C ALA A 120 10.93 -10.56 -3.93
N ALA A 121 10.09 -10.32 -2.93
CA ALA A 121 9.11 -11.29 -2.48
C ALA A 121 8.03 -11.55 -3.54
N ILE A 122 7.68 -10.53 -4.34
CA ILE A 122 6.74 -10.70 -5.45
C ILE A 122 7.34 -11.63 -6.51
N GLN A 123 8.61 -11.43 -6.87
CA GLN A 123 9.27 -12.22 -7.90
C GLN A 123 9.52 -13.67 -7.47
N SER A 124 9.75 -13.90 -6.19
CA SER A 124 10.05 -15.24 -5.68
C SER A 124 8.79 -16.04 -5.34
N GLY A 125 7.66 -15.38 -5.32
CA GLY A 125 6.46 -15.99 -4.83
C GLY A 125 5.42 -16.30 -5.78
#